data_0e239a7bb1072084d6f679e696edc483
#
_entry.id   0e239a7bb1072084d6f679e696edc483
#
_cell.length_a   1.000
_cell.length_b   1.000
_cell.length_c   1.000
_cell.angle_alpha   90.00
_cell.angle_beta   90.00
_cell.angle_gamma   90.00
#
_symmetry.space_group_name_H-M   'P 1'
#
loop_
_entity.id
_entity.type
_entity.pdbx_description
1 polymer ?
#
loop_
_entity_poly.entity_id
_entity_poly.type
_entity_poly.pdbx_seq_one_letter_code
_entity_poly.pdbx_strand_id
1 'polypeptide(L)'
;NGPLFAITKEFQPVALQQGIKLDLRAYTDEKVAAEDFKAGQCDAVLLTGTRAREFNKFTGSLEAMGAVPGEEEMRLLYNTLSQPKARPFLVDGPYEVAGVFPGGAIYLHTRDRNVDSVEKLQGKRIATLDYDSASVRMVRHVGASVVGSNSANFAGKFNNGSVDLAYAPAGAYQPLELYK
;
A
#
# COMPACT_ATOMS: atom_id res chain seq x y z
N ASN A 1 6.77 8.49 12.63
CA ASN A 1 6.65 9.43 11.51
C ASN A 1 7.58 8.94 10.40
N GLY A 2 7.03 8.41 9.31
CA GLY A 2 7.79 7.90 8.18
C GLY A 2 8.21 9.01 7.20
N PRO A 3 9.01 8.66 6.16
CA PRO A 3 9.51 9.62 5.17
C PRO A 3 8.40 10.40 4.46
N LEU A 4 7.29 9.75 4.13
CA LEU A 4 6.14 10.40 3.47
C LEU A 4 5.54 11.51 4.34
N PHE A 5 5.41 11.29 5.65
CA PHE A 5 4.91 12.33 6.56
C PHE A 5 5.87 13.52 6.63
N ALA A 6 7.19 13.27 6.64
CA ALA A 6 8.19 14.34 6.63
C ALA A 6 8.09 15.19 5.35
N ILE A 7 8.04 14.55 4.18
CA ILE A 7 7.87 15.22 2.88
C ILE A 7 6.57 16.05 2.85
N THR A 8 5.46 15.49 3.33
CA THR A 8 4.17 16.21 3.36
C THR A 8 4.25 17.42 4.31
N LYS A 9 4.97 17.30 5.43
CA LYS A 9 5.19 18.41 6.34
C LYS A 9 6.02 19.53 5.71
N GLU A 10 7.05 19.19 4.92
CA GLU A 10 7.83 20.15 4.16
C GLU A 10 7.00 20.88 3.09
N PHE A 11 5.93 20.24 2.60
CA PHE A 11 5.02 20.86 1.64
C PHE A 11 4.04 21.88 2.27
N GLN A 12 3.82 21.86 3.59
CA GLN A 12 2.86 22.77 4.24
C GLN A 12 3.08 24.26 3.91
N PRO A 13 4.32 24.81 3.90
CA PRO A 13 4.56 26.21 3.54
C PRO A 13 4.16 26.52 2.08
N VAL A 14 4.41 25.59 1.17
CA VAL A 14 4.05 25.72 -0.26
C VAL A 14 2.53 25.76 -0.43
N ALA A 15 1.82 24.86 0.23
CA ALA A 15 0.35 24.83 0.22
C ALA A 15 -0.22 26.14 0.81
N LEU A 16 0.38 26.66 1.90
CA LEU A 16 -0.07 27.90 2.52
C LEU A 16 0.08 29.11 1.60
N GLN A 17 1.12 29.16 0.75
CA GLN A 17 1.27 30.21 -0.28
C GLN A 17 0.14 30.19 -1.30
N GLN A 18 -0.50 29.05 -1.49
CA GLN A 18 -1.68 28.88 -2.35
C GLN A 18 -3.00 29.05 -1.58
N GLY A 19 -2.95 29.51 -0.33
CA GLY A 19 -4.12 29.70 0.53
C GLY A 19 -4.65 28.40 1.17
N ILE A 20 -3.91 27.31 1.08
CA ILE A 20 -4.32 26.00 1.63
C ILE A 20 -3.56 25.76 2.94
N LYS A 21 -4.29 25.74 4.05
CA LYS A 21 -3.74 25.36 5.36
C LYS A 21 -3.89 23.84 5.55
N LEU A 22 -2.75 23.13 5.57
CA LEU A 22 -2.73 21.69 5.83
C LEU A 22 -2.62 21.41 7.33
N ASP A 23 -3.56 20.67 7.89
CA ASP A 23 -3.48 20.06 9.22
C ASP A 23 -3.20 18.57 9.07
N LEU A 24 -1.97 18.16 9.39
CA LEU A 24 -1.50 16.79 9.14
C LEU A 24 -1.69 15.92 10.37
N ARG A 25 -2.44 14.82 10.21
CA ARG A 25 -2.63 13.78 11.21
C ARG A 25 -1.87 12.51 10.80
N ALA A 26 -0.98 12.02 11.67
CA ALA A 26 -0.26 10.78 11.44
C ALA A 26 -1.02 9.61 12.08
N TYR A 27 -1.22 8.55 11.32
CA TYR A 27 -1.80 7.29 11.77
C TYR A 27 -0.77 6.17 11.69
N THR A 28 -0.83 5.24 12.63
CA THR A 28 -0.01 4.02 12.61
C THR A 28 -0.72 2.87 11.87
N ASP A 29 -2.03 2.92 11.77
CA ASP A 29 -2.86 1.97 11.04
C ASP A 29 -3.74 2.71 10.03
N GLU A 30 -3.59 2.39 8.75
CA GLU A 30 -4.39 3.00 7.68
C GLU A 30 -5.89 2.66 7.75
N LYS A 31 -6.27 1.61 8.50
CA LYS A 31 -7.68 1.33 8.78
C LYS A 31 -8.32 2.48 9.54
N VAL A 32 -7.64 2.94 10.59
CA VAL A 32 -8.14 4.07 11.41
C VAL A 32 -8.21 5.34 10.57
N ALA A 33 -7.19 5.61 9.74
CA ALA A 33 -7.19 6.74 8.82
C ALA A 33 -8.37 6.68 7.83
N ALA A 34 -8.67 5.50 7.28
CA ALA A 34 -9.80 5.30 6.38
C ALA A 34 -11.16 5.51 7.07
N GLU A 35 -11.33 5.02 8.31
CA GLU A 35 -12.57 5.22 9.06
C GLU A 35 -12.78 6.69 9.45
N ASP A 36 -11.73 7.40 9.87
CA ASP A 36 -11.80 8.83 10.16
C ASP A 36 -12.16 9.65 8.91
N PHE A 37 -11.63 9.26 7.75
CA PHE A 37 -11.98 9.89 6.48
C PHE A 37 -13.44 9.64 6.11
N LYS A 38 -13.96 8.42 6.25
CA LYS A 38 -15.38 8.10 6.06
C LYS A 38 -16.28 8.89 6.99
N ALA A 39 -15.83 9.11 8.22
CA ALA A 39 -16.56 9.88 9.23
C ALA A 39 -16.48 11.41 9.02
N GLY A 40 -15.78 11.87 7.97
CA GLY A 40 -15.59 13.30 7.69
C GLY A 40 -14.65 14.03 8.66
N GLN A 41 -13.79 13.27 9.37
CA GLN A 41 -12.79 13.85 10.28
C GLN A 41 -11.54 14.36 9.53
N CYS A 42 -11.43 14.03 8.25
CA CYS A 42 -10.35 14.46 7.36
C CYS A 42 -10.94 14.79 5.99
N ASP A 43 -10.43 15.85 5.35
CA ASP A 43 -10.81 16.24 4.00
C ASP A 43 -10.08 15.40 2.93
N ALA A 44 -8.92 14.86 3.29
CA ALA A 44 -8.13 13.98 2.43
C ALA A 44 -7.42 12.92 3.27
N VAL A 45 -7.13 11.77 2.66
CA VAL A 45 -6.39 10.68 3.30
C VAL A 45 -5.40 10.05 2.33
N LEU A 46 -4.22 9.69 2.81
CA LEU A 46 -3.22 8.92 2.06
C LEU A 46 -3.31 7.45 2.49
N LEU A 47 -3.65 6.58 1.56
CA LEU A 47 -3.84 5.14 1.77
C LEU A 47 -3.07 4.35 0.70
N THR A 48 -2.81 3.07 0.99
CA THR A 48 -2.44 2.13 -0.10
C THR A 48 -3.59 2.02 -1.09
N GLY A 49 -3.29 1.78 -2.38
CA GLY A 49 -4.32 1.60 -3.40
C GLY A 49 -5.24 0.42 -3.08
N THR A 50 -4.70 -0.62 -2.41
CA THR A 50 -5.48 -1.75 -1.90
C THR A 50 -6.53 -1.32 -0.88
N ARG A 51 -6.22 -0.43 0.06
CA ARG A 51 -7.18 0.13 1.01
C ARG A 51 -8.11 1.13 0.33
N ALA A 52 -7.58 1.98 -0.55
CA ALA A 52 -8.33 3.00 -1.26
C ALA A 52 -9.45 2.44 -2.16
N ARG A 53 -9.43 1.13 -2.50
CA ARG A 53 -10.54 0.44 -3.21
C ARG A 53 -11.90 0.59 -2.52
N GLU A 54 -11.92 0.84 -1.23
CA GLU A 54 -13.17 1.09 -0.50
C GLU A 54 -13.85 2.39 -0.94
N PHE A 55 -13.08 3.33 -1.47
CA PHE A 55 -13.52 4.66 -1.90
C PHE A 55 -13.57 4.78 -3.42
N ASN A 56 -12.66 4.11 -4.11
CA ASN A 56 -12.59 4.09 -5.56
C ASN A 56 -12.02 2.75 -6.04
N LYS A 57 -12.85 1.96 -6.72
CA LYS A 57 -12.48 0.59 -7.17
C LYS A 57 -11.31 0.56 -8.16
N PHE A 58 -11.12 1.63 -8.92
CA PHE A 58 -10.05 1.71 -9.91
C PHE A 58 -8.66 1.68 -9.27
N THR A 59 -8.50 2.19 -8.04
CA THR A 59 -7.21 2.16 -7.34
C THR A 59 -6.68 0.74 -7.17
N GLY A 60 -7.56 -0.24 -6.98
CA GLY A 60 -7.18 -1.65 -6.92
C GLY A 60 -6.63 -2.21 -8.22
N SER A 61 -7.00 -1.62 -9.37
CA SER A 61 -6.43 -2.00 -10.67
C SER A 61 -4.99 -1.51 -10.83
N LEU A 62 -4.65 -0.38 -10.21
CA LEU A 62 -3.28 0.17 -10.23
C LEU A 62 -2.28 -0.70 -9.48
N GLU A 63 -2.74 -1.40 -8.44
CA GLU A 63 -1.93 -2.31 -7.62
C GLU A 63 -2.12 -3.80 -8.00
N ALA A 64 -2.85 -4.07 -9.09
CA ALA A 64 -3.01 -5.44 -9.54
C ALA A 64 -1.65 -6.04 -9.93
N MET A 65 -1.42 -7.29 -9.54
CA MET A 65 -0.16 -7.98 -9.81
C MET A 65 0.14 -7.99 -11.31
N GLY A 66 1.32 -7.48 -11.70
CA GLY A 66 1.74 -7.37 -13.09
C GLY A 66 1.12 -6.20 -13.88
N ALA A 67 0.27 -5.37 -13.26
CA ALA A 67 -0.33 -4.21 -13.95
C ALA A 67 0.70 -3.13 -14.32
N VAL A 68 1.71 -2.93 -13.47
CA VAL A 68 2.78 -1.96 -13.67
C VAL A 68 4.12 -2.67 -13.45
N PRO A 69 4.69 -3.32 -14.48
CA PRO A 69 5.87 -4.16 -14.32
C PRO A 69 7.19 -3.38 -14.19
N GLY A 70 7.23 -2.09 -14.55
CA GLY A 70 8.45 -1.31 -14.54
C GLY A 70 8.24 0.20 -14.45
N GLU A 71 9.36 0.94 -14.45
CA GLU A 71 9.35 2.40 -14.33
C GLU A 71 8.77 3.10 -15.57
N GLU A 72 8.94 2.51 -16.74
CA GLU A 72 8.41 3.08 -17.99
C GLU A 72 6.90 3.06 -18.00
N GLU A 73 6.29 1.93 -17.63
CA GLU A 73 4.85 1.78 -17.48
C GLU A 73 4.31 2.68 -16.37
N MET A 74 5.07 2.85 -15.27
CA MET A 74 4.71 3.76 -14.19
C MET A 74 4.67 5.22 -14.68
N ARG A 75 5.64 5.66 -15.49
CA ARG A 75 5.65 7.00 -16.10
C ARG A 75 4.47 7.21 -17.05
N LEU A 76 4.18 6.19 -17.87
CA LEU A 76 3.03 6.21 -18.78
C LEU A 76 1.72 6.32 -18.00
N LEU A 77 1.59 5.56 -16.92
CA LEU A 77 0.44 5.59 -16.03
C LEU A 77 0.24 7.00 -15.45
N TYR A 78 1.28 7.61 -14.88
CA TYR A 78 1.17 8.97 -14.32
C TYR A 78 0.76 10.01 -15.37
N ASN A 79 1.41 9.97 -16.53
CA ASN A 79 1.08 10.87 -17.64
C ASN A 79 -0.38 10.68 -18.08
N THR A 80 -0.90 9.46 -18.04
CA THR A 80 -2.28 9.14 -18.40
C THR A 80 -3.26 9.62 -17.34
N LEU A 81 -2.97 9.37 -16.06
CA LEU A 81 -3.84 9.77 -14.95
C LEU A 81 -3.90 11.29 -14.76
N SER A 82 -2.85 12.01 -15.17
CA SER A 82 -2.81 13.48 -15.12
C SER A 82 -3.67 14.15 -16.20
N GLN A 83 -4.21 13.40 -17.18
CA GLN A 83 -5.02 13.95 -18.24
C GLN A 83 -6.48 14.07 -17.83
N PRO A 84 -7.20 15.12 -18.26
CA PRO A 84 -8.62 15.31 -17.94
C PRO A 84 -9.52 14.11 -18.30
N LYS A 85 -9.16 13.35 -19.34
CA LYS A 85 -9.87 12.13 -19.76
C LYS A 85 -9.80 10.99 -18.74
N ALA A 86 -8.87 11.02 -17.80
CA ALA A 86 -8.76 10.01 -16.73
C ALA A 86 -9.74 10.26 -15.58
N ARG A 87 -10.29 11.46 -15.45
CA ARG A 87 -11.17 11.83 -14.34
C ARG A 87 -12.32 10.86 -14.07
N PRO A 88 -13.01 10.30 -15.08
CA PRO A 88 -14.08 9.33 -14.84
C PRO A 88 -13.65 8.08 -14.09
N PHE A 89 -12.35 7.72 -14.11
CA PHE A 89 -11.79 6.60 -13.34
C PHE A 89 -11.36 7.03 -11.93
N LEU A 90 -11.07 8.30 -11.74
CA LEU A 90 -10.58 8.85 -10.47
C LEU A 90 -11.70 9.34 -9.55
N VAL A 91 -12.95 9.44 -10.04
CA VAL A 91 -14.11 9.85 -9.25
C VAL A 91 -15.04 8.66 -9.07
N ASP A 92 -15.44 8.38 -7.84
CA ASP A 92 -16.42 7.34 -7.48
C ASP A 92 -17.32 7.86 -6.36
N GLY A 93 -18.56 8.18 -6.68
CA GLY A 93 -19.50 8.82 -5.77
C GLY A 93 -18.96 10.15 -5.20
N PRO A 94 -18.88 10.32 -3.89
CA PRO A 94 -18.37 11.55 -3.27
C PRO A 94 -16.85 11.63 -3.18
N TYR A 95 -16.12 10.60 -3.63
CA TYR A 95 -14.68 10.48 -3.48
C TYR A 95 -13.93 10.73 -4.78
N GLU A 96 -12.81 11.42 -4.70
CA GLU A 96 -11.91 11.67 -5.82
C GLU A 96 -10.48 11.29 -5.45
N VAL A 97 -9.79 10.58 -6.34
CA VAL A 97 -8.37 10.29 -6.23
C VAL A 97 -7.60 11.53 -6.70
N ALA A 98 -7.10 12.31 -5.76
CA ALA A 98 -6.38 13.56 -6.03
C ALA A 98 -4.95 13.34 -6.51
N GLY A 99 -4.36 12.19 -6.22
CA GLY A 99 -3.00 11.85 -6.66
C GLY A 99 -2.64 10.40 -6.37
N VAL A 100 -1.64 9.91 -7.09
CA VAL A 100 -1.07 8.57 -6.93
C VAL A 100 0.44 8.70 -6.76
N PHE A 101 1.00 8.02 -5.76
CA PHE A 101 2.44 8.04 -5.47
C PHE A 101 3.01 6.63 -5.53
N PRO A 102 4.21 6.41 -6.13
CA PRO A 102 4.82 5.09 -6.17
C PRO A 102 5.33 4.68 -4.78
N GLY A 103 4.87 3.55 -4.29
CA GLY A 103 5.42 2.89 -3.09
C GLY A 103 6.68 2.06 -3.37
N GLY A 104 7.02 1.86 -4.65
CA GLY A 104 8.06 0.96 -5.12
C GLY A 104 7.53 -0.46 -5.43
N ALA A 105 8.36 -1.23 -6.12
CA ALA A 105 8.05 -2.63 -6.43
C ALA A 105 7.93 -3.46 -5.14
N ILE A 106 6.94 -4.33 -5.09
CA ILE A 106 6.71 -5.24 -3.97
C ILE A 106 7.52 -6.51 -4.18
N TYR A 107 8.21 -6.91 -3.13
CA TYR A 107 9.00 -8.14 -3.07
C TYR A 107 8.46 -9.06 -1.99
N LEU A 108 8.62 -10.37 -2.21
CA LEU A 108 8.37 -11.38 -1.20
C LEU A 108 9.64 -11.56 -0.37
N HIS A 109 9.58 -11.15 0.89
CA HIS A 109 10.66 -11.34 1.85
C HIS A 109 10.48 -12.69 2.53
N THR A 110 11.54 -13.51 2.57
CA THR A 110 11.52 -14.84 3.18
C THR A 110 12.59 -14.97 4.26
N ARG A 111 12.28 -15.68 5.34
CA ARG A 111 13.23 -16.04 6.40
C ARG A 111 14.14 -17.20 5.99
N ASP A 112 13.74 -17.99 4.99
CA ASP A 112 14.46 -19.14 4.49
C ASP A 112 14.90 -18.90 3.05
N ARG A 113 16.21 -18.78 2.82
CA ARG A 113 16.80 -18.55 1.48
C ARG A 113 16.52 -19.67 0.47
N ASN A 114 16.12 -20.84 0.94
CA ASN A 114 15.76 -21.95 0.06
C ASN A 114 14.36 -21.81 -0.55
N VAL A 115 13.55 -20.85 -0.09
CA VAL A 115 12.24 -20.53 -0.67
C VAL A 115 12.46 -19.58 -1.86
N ASP A 116 12.78 -20.15 -3.00
CA ASP A 116 13.15 -19.45 -4.24
C ASP A 116 12.22 -19.77 -5.43
N SER A 117 11.17 -20.54 -5.20
CA SER A 117 10.14 -20.87 -6.21
C SER A 117 8.73 -20.91 -5.60
N VAL A 118 7.73 -20.87 -6.47
CA VAL A 118 6.32 -20.87 -6.06
C VAL A 118 5.94 -22.18 -5.36
N GLU A 119 6.48 -23.31 -5.81
CA GLU A 119 6.23 -24.64 -5.25
C GLU A 119 6.68 -24.73 -3.78
N LYS A 120 7.76 -24.01 -3.44
CA LYS A 120 8.32 -23.97 -2.08
C LYS A 120 7.52 -23.08 -1.13
N LEU A 121 6.53 -22.36 -1.61
CA LEU A 121 5.57 -21.63 -0.77
C LEU A 121 4.57 -22.55 -0.08
N GLN A 122 4.37 -23.77 -0.58
CA GLN A 122 3.43 -24.74 -0.02
C GLN A 122 3.73 -24.98 1.48
N GLY A 123 2.70 -24.87 2.31
CA GLY A 123 2.79 -25.06 3.75
C GLY A 123 3.44 -23.91 4.53
N LYS A 124 3.98 -22.89 3.87
CA LYS A 124 4.56 -21.71 4.54
C LYS A 124 3.46 -20.78 5.06
N ARG A 125 3.76 -20.05 6.12
CA ARG A 125 2.88 -19.01 6.70
C ARG A 125 3.24 -17.67 6.11
N ILE A 126 2.27 -17.02 5.45
CA ILE A 126 2.49 -15.74 4.76
C ILE A 126 1.64 -14.65 5.41
N ALA A 127 2.30 -13.57 5.84
CA ALA A 127 1.61 -12.37 6.32
C ALA A 127 0.82 -11.74 5.15
N THR A 128 -0.48 -11.58 5.34
CA THR A 128 -1.40 -11.09 4.31
C THR A 128 -2.24 -9.98 4.91
N LEU A 129 -2.38 -8.87 4.20
CA LEU A 129 -3.23 -7.79 4.67
C LEU A 129 -4.70 -8.27 4.73
N ASP A 130 -5.35 -8.08 5.88
CA ASP A 130 -6.69 -8.61 6.15
C ASP A 130 -7.76 -8.15 5.15
N TYR A 131 -7.57 -6.97 4.58
CA TYR A 131 -8.45 -6.36 3.59
C TYR A 131 -8.07 -6.67 2.15
N ASP A 132 -6.96 -7.38 1.89
CA ASP A 132 -6.52 -7.77 0.55
C ASP A 132 -6.98 -9.17 0.19
N SER A 133 -8.23 -9.28 -0.24
CA SER A 133 -8.84 -10.55 -0.64
C SER A 133 -8.15 -11.21 -1.84
N ALA A 134 -7.45 -10.44 -2.69
CA ALA A 134 -6.70 -10.97 -3.82
C ALA A 134 -5.45 -11.72 -3.34
N SER A 135 -4.65 -11.10 -2.47
CA SER A 135 -3.49 -11.76 -1.86
C SER A 135 -3.89 -12.96 -1.01
N VAL A 136 -5.00 -12.88 -0.27
CA VAL A 136 -5.54 -14.04 0.48
C VAL A 136 -5.83 -15.23 -0.45
N ARG A 137 -6.48 -14.97 -1.60
CA ARG A 137 -6.75 -16.04 -2.59
C ARG A 137 -5.47 -16.58 -3.20
N MET A 138 -4.53 -15.72 -3.55
CA MET A 138 -3.21 -16.10 -4.11
C MET A 138 -2.45 -17.01 -3.14
N VAL A 139 -2.33 -16.61 -1.86
CA VAL A 139 -1.64 -17.39 -0.83
C VAL A 139 -2.25 -18.77 -0.67
N ARG A 140 -3.58 -18.87 -0.65
CA ARG A 140 -4.28 -20.16 -0.60
C ARG A 140 -4.07 -21.00 -1.86
N HIS A 141 -4.04 -20.37 -3.03
CA HIS A 141 -3.86 -21.05 -4.32
C HIS A 141 -2.50 -21.77 -4.40
N VAL A 142 -1.44 -21.17 -3.84
CA VAL A 142 -0.10 -21.81 -3.81
C VAL A 142 0.06 -22.79 -2.65
N GLY A 143 -1.00 -23.12 -1.93
CA GLY A 143 -0.95 -24.08 -0.81
C GLY A 143 -0.29 -23.54 0.45
N ALA A 144 -0.13 -22.22 0.57
CA ALA A 144 0.40 -21.57 1.76
C ALA A 144 -0.72 -21.22 2.76
N SER A 145 -0.35 -20.94 3.99
CA SER A 145 -1.24 -20.54 5.08
C SER A 145 -1.29 -19.02 5.21
N VAL A 146 -2.49 -18.47 5.20
CA VAL A 146 -2.74 -17.04 5.42
C VAL A 146 -2.60 -16.71 6.90
N VAL A 147 -1.77 -15.73 7.23
CA VAL A 147 -1.71 -15.12 8.57
C VAL A 147 -2.14 -13.66 8.44
N GLY A 148 -3.35 -13.35 8.90
CA GLY A 148 -3.93 -12.01 8.82
C GLY A 148 -3.03 -10.97 9.50
N SER A 149 -2.83 -9.85 8.83
CA SER A 149 -1.93 -8.77 9.26
C SER A 149 -2.46 -7.41 8.77
N ASN A 150 -1.88 -6.37 9.29
CA ASN A 150 -2.08 -5.00 8.78
C ASN A 150 -0.72 -4.31 8.59
N SER A 151 -0.72 -3.09 8.07
CA SER A 151 0.49 -2.31 7.83
C SER A 151 1.32 -2.04 9.09
N ALA A 152 0.69 -2.05 10.28
CA ALA A 152 1.36 -1.78 11.54
C ALA A 152 2.03 -3.02 12.17
N ASN A 153 1.56 -4.24 11.87
CA ASN A 153 2.00 -5.44 12.59
C ASN A 153 2.67 -6.53 11.75
N PHE A 154 2.60 -6.48 10.41
CA PHE A 154 3.17 -7.52 9.55
C PHE A 154 4.68 -7.72 9.75
N ALA A 155 5.43 -6.62 9.88
CA ALA A 155 6.88 -6.66 10.08
C ALA A 155 7.25 -7.31 11.42
N GLY A 156 6.51 -6.97 12.50
CA GLY A 156 6.71 -7.62 13.81
C GLY A 156 6.44 -9.13 13.76
N LYS A 157 5.40 -9.56 13.04
CA LYS A 157 5.12 -11.00 12.84
C LYS A 157 6.21 -11.71 12.04
N PHE A 158 6.78 -11.00 11.04
CA PHE A 158 7.91 -11.54 10.27
C PHE A 158 9.16 -11.64 11.11
N ASN A 159 9.55 -10.59 11.82
CA ASN A 159 10.78 -10.53 12.61
C ASN A 159 10.78 -11.52 13.78
N ASN A 160 9.62 -11.74 14.41
CA ASN A 160 9.51 -12.71 15.53
C ASN A 160 9.25 -14.16 15.09
N GLY A 161 9.17 -14.45 13.79
CA GLY A 161 8.96 -15.79 13.25
C GLY A 161 7.53 -16.31 13.34
N SER A 162 6.54 -15.47 13.63
CA SER A 162 5.12 -15.85 13.55
C SER A 162 4.67 -16.16 12.13
N VAL A 163 5.36 -15.59 11.14
CA VAL A 163 5.22 -15.91 9.71
C VAL A 163 6.57 -16.22 9.09
N ASP A 164 6.56 -16.98 7.99
CA ASP A 164 7.75 -17.38 7.27
C ASP A 164 8.08 -16.39 6.14
N LEU A 165 7.03 -15.72 5.61
CA LEU A 165 7.16 -14.74 4.53
C LEU A 165 6.23 -13.54 4.76
N ALA A 166 6.69 -12.40 4.22
CA ALA A 166 5.89 -11.18 4.12
C ALA A 166 6.20 -10.48 2.79
N TYR A 167 5.24 -9.75 2.24
CA TYR A 167 5.46 -8.93 1.04
C TYR A 167 5.50 -7.44 1.42
N ALA A 168 6.51 -6.75 0.90
CA ALA A 168 6.71 -5.33 1.16
C ALA A 168 7.57 -4.70 0.06
N PRO A 169 7.53 -3.37 -0.11
CA PRO A 169 8.47 -2.67 -0.96
C PRO A 169 9.92 -2.86 -0.48
N ALA A 170 10.88 -2.84 -1.41
CA ALA A 170 12.31 -2.90 -1.05
C ALA A 170 12.71 -1.81 -0.05
N GLY A 171 12.12 -0.61 -0.16
CA GLY A 171 12.34 0.50 0.77
C GLY A 171 11.89 0.24 2.21
N ALA A 172 11.06 -0.78 2.45
CA ALA A 172 10.64 -1.18 3.79
C ALA A 172 11.67 -2.05 4.52
N TYR A 173 12.64 -2.63 3.79
CA TYR A 173 13.59 -3.61 4.33
C TYR A 173 14.39 -3.08 5.53
N GLN A 174 14.98 -1.90 5.39
CA GLN A 174 15.78 -1.28 6.44
C GLN A 174 14.91 -0.67 7.57
N PRO A 175 13.92 0.20 7.28
CA PRO A 175 13.12 0.84 8.32
C PRO A 175 12.32 -0.16 9.19
N LEU A 176 11.90 -1.29 8.62
CA LEU A 176 11.13 -2.31 9.32
C LEU A 176 11.99 -3.49 9.79
N GLU A 177 13.32 -3.39 9.63
CA GLU A 177 14.30 -4.37 10.09
C GLU A 177 14.02 -5.80 9.58
N LEU A 178 13.53 -5.94 8.34
CA LEU A 178 13.16 -7.24 7.75
C LEU A 178 14.36 -8.18 7.51
N TYR A 179 15.56 -7.78 7.91
CA TYR A 179 16.78 -8.59 7.89
C TYR A 179 17.00 -9.39 9.18
N LYS A 180 16.18 -9.19 10.21
CA LYS A 180 16.20 -9.94 11.48
C LYS A 180 15.43 -11.26 11.34
#